data_4318e26f26e1832e1a97b56488568662
#
_entry.id   4318e26f26e1832e1a97b56488568662
#
_cell.length_a   1.000
_cell.length_b   1.000
_cell.length_c   1.000
_cell.angle_alpha   90.00
_cell.angle_beta   90.00
_cell.angle_gamma   90.00
#
_symmetry.space_group_name_H-M   'P 1'
#
loop_
_entity.id
_entity.type
_entity.pdbx_description
1 polymer ?
#
loop_
_entity_poly.entity_id
_entity_poly.type
_entity_poly.pdbx_seq_one_letter_code
_entity_poly.pdbx_strand_id
1 'polypeptide(L)'
;MANDLESALSIAASGMRAQGFRLKVVAQNIANASSTTDRTGGEPYRRQIVNFANVLDRELGAKLVEIKNVKEDSSQFKLVYDPNHPAANDKGFVEMPNVNALVEMMDMREAQRSYEANLNMIESSKRLMSRTIGLLR
;
A
#
# COMPACT_ATOMS: atom_id res chain seq x y z
N MET A 1 0.27 12.85 -29.97
CA MET A 1 -1.06 12.28 -29.60
C MET A 1 -0.99 10.77 -29.30
N ALA A 2 -0.48 9.90 -30.18
CA ALA A 2 -0.35 8.48 -29.85
C ALA A 2 0.62 8.24 -28.66
N ASN A 3 1.75 8.94 -28.64
CA ASN A 3 2.75 8.87 -27.58
C ASN A 3 2.21 9.37 -26.23
N ASP A 4 1.37 10.40 -26.23
CA ASP A 4 0.78 10.96 -25.01
C ASP A 4 -0.23 9.99 -24.37
N LEU A 5 -0.97 9.26 -25.21
CA LEU A 5 -1.93 8.27 -24.76
C LEU A 5 -1.25 7.02 -24.19
N GLU A 6 -0.14 6.59 -24.81
CA GLU A 6 0.70 5.51 -24.33
C GLU A 6 1.36 5.88 -22.99
N SER A 7 1.89 7.10 -22.89
CA SER A 7 2.43 7.62 -21.62
C SER A 7 1.38 7.66 -20.53
N ALA A 8 0.15 8.12 -20.81
CA ALA A 8 -0.95 8.14 -19.85
C ALA A 8 -1.33 6.73 -19.38
N LEU A 9 -1.37 5.75 -20.27
CA LEU A 9 -1.61 4.35 -19.92
C LEU A 9 -0.52 3.78 -19.03
N SER A 10 0.74 4.05 -19.35
CA SER A 10 1.90 3.56 -18.58
C SER A 10 1.95 4.18 -17.18
N ILE A 11 1.66 5.49 -17.08
CA ILE A 11 1.56 6.19 -15.78
C ILE A 11 0.45 5.58 -14.94
N ALA A 12 -0.75 5.43 -15.50
CA ALA A 12 -1.89 4.85 -14.77
C ALA A 12 -1.64 3.40 -14.36
N ALA A 13 -1.00 2.59 -15.22
CA ALA A 13 -0.64 1.21 -14.91
C ALA A 13 0.41 1.13 -13.78
N SER A 14 1.41 2.03 -13.78
CA SER A 14 2.40 2.11 -12.70
C SER A 14 1.75 2.50 -11.37
N GLY A 15 0.86 3.49 -11.38
CA GLY A 15 0.08 3.91 -10.22
C GLY A 15 -0.80 2.79 -9.67
N MET A 16 -1.47 2.04 -10.56
CA MET A 16 -2.27 0.88 -10.17
C MET A 16 -1.45 -0.21 -9.48
N ARG A 17 -0.28 -0.55 -10.02
CA ARG A 17 0.64 -1.53 -9.40
C ARG A 17 1.10 -1.07 -8.02
N ALA A 18 1.48 0.20 -7.90
CA ALA A 18 1.93 0.78 -6.64
C ALA A 18 0.82 0.76 -5.57
N GLN A 19 -0.41 1.15 -5.92
CA GLN A 19 -1.54 1.14 -5.00
C GLN A 19 -2.00 -0.29 -4.67
N GLY A 20 -1.96 -1.23 -5.61
CA GLY A 20 -2.23 -2.64 -5.34
C GLY A 20 -1.25 -3.23 -4.32
N PHE A 21 0.02 -2.87 -4.41
CA PHE A 21 1.01 -3.28 -3.42
C PHE A 21 0.77 -2.63 -2.05
N ARG A 22 0.41 -1.33 -2.01
CA ARG A 22 0.03 -0.65 -0.76
C ARG A 22 -1.15 -1.35 -0.10
N LEU A 23 -2.19 -1.70 -0.88
CA LEU A 23 -3.34 -2.46 -0.37
C LEU A 23 -2.93 -3.77 0.29
N LYS A 24 -1.99 -4.51 -0.33
CA LYS A 24 -1.47 -5.75 0.24
C LYS A 24 -0.80 -5.51 1.59
N VAL A 25 0.07 -4.51 1.70
CA VAL A 25 0.79 -4.20 2.95
C VAL A 25 -0.17 -3.72 4.04
N VAL A 26 -1.12 -2.85 3.71
CA VAL A 26 -2.15 -2.38 4.66
C VAL A 26 -3.02 -3.55 5.14
N ALA A 27 -3.40 -4.46 4.26
CA ALA A 27 -4.14 -5.66 4.64
C ALA A 27 -3.33 -6.57 5.59
N GLN A 28 -2.02 -6.70 5.36
CA GLN A 28 -1.12 -7.42 6.27
C GLN A 28 -1.02 -6.74 7.64
N ASN A 29 -0.93 -5.41 7.68
CA ASN A 29 -0.95 -4.65 8.93
C ASN A 29 -2.24 -4.89 9.71
N ILE A 30 -3.39 -4.83 9.06
CA ILE A 30 -4.69 -5.07 9.69
C ILE A 30 -4.78 -6.51 10.21
N ALA A 31 -4.40 -7.48 9.40
CA ALA A 31 -4.44 -8.90 9.78
C ALA A 31 -3.57 -9.19 11.01
N ASN A 32 -2.45 -8.46 11.16
CA ASN A 32 -1.51 -8.64 12.26
C ASN A 32 -1.67 -7.60 13.39
N ALA A 33 -2.71 -6.78 13.36
CA ALA A 33 -2.92 -5.72 14.36
C ALA A 33 -3.04 -6.23 15.81
N SER A 34 -3.42 -7.50 15.99
CA SER A 34 -3.56 -8.18 17.28
C SER A 34 -2.62 -9.37 17.43
N SER A 35 -1.63 -9.53 16.54
CA SER A 35 -0.69 -10.66 16.57
C SER A 35 0.36 -10.43 17.67
N THR A 36 0.24 -11.16 18.76
CA THR A 36 1.21 -11.18 19.86
C THR A 36 2.21 -12.31 19.70
N THR A 37 3.27 -12.27 20.48
CA THR A 37 4.23 -13.38 20.58
C THR A 37 3.78 -14.39 21.63
N ASP A 38 4.25 -15.63 21.50
CA ASP A 38 3.99 -16.70 22.47
C ASP A 38 5.02 -16.73 23.60
N ARG A 39 5.96 -15.78 23.60
CA ARG A 39 7.10 -15.77 24.54
C ARG A 39 7.24 -14.40 25.19
N THR A 40 7.55 -14.38 26.47
CA THR A 40 7.96 -13.17 27.20
C THR A 40 9.23 -12.58 26.56
N GLY A 41 9.18 -11.28 26.24
CA GLY A 41 10.30 -10.56 25.59
C GLY A 41 10.46 -10.79 24.08
N GLY A 42 9.51 -11.48 23.43
CA GLY A 42 9.45 -11.54 21.98
C GLY A 42 8.91 -10.23 21.40
N GLU A 43 9.43 -9.80 20.25
CA GLU A 43 8.89 -8.62 19.55
C GLU A 43 7.59 -8.98 18.83
N PRO A 44 6.49 -8.22 19.02
CA PRO A 44 5.27 -8.39 18.26
C PRO A 44 5.46 -7.91 16.80
N TYR A 45 4.43 -8.10 15.98
CA TYR A 45 4.45 -7.60 14.61
C TYR A 45 4.65 -6.08 14.58
N ARG A 46 5.53 -5.59 13.70
CA ARG A 46 5.73 -4.18 13.44
C ARG A 46 4.94 -3.74 12.20
N ARG A 47 4.30 -2.60 12.30
CA ARG A 47 3.63 -1.94 11.19
C ARG A 47 4.60 -1.76 10.03
N GLN A 48 4.17 -2.14 8.82
CA GLN A 48 4.95 -1.93 7.60
C GLN A 48 4.42 -0.72 6.84
N ILE A 49 5.33 0.08 6.31
CA ILE A 49 5.05 1.31 5.57
C ILE A 49 5.68 1.18 4.18
N VAL A 50 4.86 1.45 3.15
CA VAL A 50 5.32 1.47 1.75
C VAL A 50 5.77 2.88 1.38
N ASN A 51 6.98 3.00 0.86
CA ASN A 51 7.49 4.24 0.30
C ASN A 51 7.53 4.15 -1.22
N PHE A 52 7.01 5.19 -1.87
CA PHE A 52 7.02 5.33 -3.32
C PHE A 52 8.17 6.24 -3.78
N ALA A 53 8.60 6.03 -5.02
CA ALA A 53 9.51 6.90 -5.73
C ALA A 53 8.98 7.18 -7.14
N ASN A 54 9.33 8.35 -7.66
CA ASN A 54 9.09 8.68 -9.06
C ASN A 54 10.36 8.34 -9.86
N VAL A 55 10.22 7.50 -10.86
CA VAL A 55 11.30 7.09 -11.76
C VAL A 55 11.00 7.63 -13.16
N LEU A 56 11.96 8.33 -13.76
CA LEU A 56 11.83 8.84 -15.11
C LEU A 56 12.07 7.71 -16.12
N ASP A 57 11.03 7.35 -16.85
CA ASP A 57 11.15 6.53 -18.05
C ASP A 57 11.57 7.43 -19.21
N ARG A 58 12.79 7.20 -19.73
CA ARG A 58 13.38 8.04 -20.78
C ARG A 58 12.79 7.77 -22.16
N GLU A 59 12.26 6.59 -22.40
CA GLU A 59 11.62 6.22 -23.66
C GLU A 59 10.25 6.87 -23.80
N LEU A 60 9.50 6.88 -22.70
CA LEU A 60 8.18 7.51 -22.62
C LEU A 60 8.24 9.01 -22.32
N GLY A 61 9.38 9.52 -21.84
CA GLY A 61 9.52 10.90 -21.39
C GLY A 61 8.63 11.23 -20.16
N ALA A 62 8.18 10.23 -19.42
CA ALA A 62 7.22 10.34 -18.33
C ALA A 62 7.79 9.81 -17.01
N LYS A 63 7.28 10.36 -15.89
CA LYS A 63 7.62 9.85 -14.57
C LYS A 63 6.62 8.77 -14.15
N LEU A 64 7.13 7.59 -13.88
CA LEU A 64 6.37 6.44 -13.38
C LEU A 64 6.48 6.34 -11.86
N VAL A 65 5.49 5.74 -11.22
CA VAL A 65 5.51 5.47 -9.80
C VAL A 65 6.03 4.06 -9.55
N GLU A 66 7.05 3.94 -8.71
CA GLU A 66 7.60 2.66 -8.28
C GLU A 66 7.64 2.54 -6.76
N ILE A 67 7.67 1.30 -6.29
CA ILE A 67 7.85 1.00 -4.88
C ILE A 67 9.34 1.10 -4.59
N LYS A 68 9.73 2.10 -3.79
CA LYS A 68 11.12 2.27 -3.39
C LYS A 68 11.56 1.22 -2.39
N ASN A 69 10.82 1.08 -1.33
CA ASN A 69 11.04 0.08 -0.27
C ASN A 69 9.81 -0.06 0.64
N VAL A 70 9.82 -1.13 1.43
CA VAL A 70 8.94 -1.31 2.58
C VAL A 70 9.80 -1.16 3.82
N LYS A 71 9.38 -0.34 4.77
CA LYS A 71 10.06 -0.12 6.05
C LYS A 71 9.15 -0.50 7.20
N GLU A 72 9.76 -0.94 8.28
CA GLU A 72 9.07 -1.09 9.56
C GLU A 72 8.94 0.27 10.24
N ASP A 73 7.78 0.50 10.83
CA ASP A 73 7.51 1.68 11.65
C ASP A 73 8.25 1.54 12.99
N SER A 74 9.13 2.48 13.30
CA SER A 74 9.92 2.49 14.53
C SER A 74 9.16 3.00 15.76
N SER A 75 7.86 3.32 15.63
CA SER A 75 7.04 3.76 16.75
C SER A 75 6.93 2.68 17.83
N GLN A 76 6.66 3.12 19.06
CA GLN A 76 6.59 2.22 20.21
C GLN A 76 5.38 1.29 20.10
N PHE A 77 5.54 0.08 20.64
CA PHE A 77 4.46 -0.89 20.78
C PHE A 77 3.41 -0.40 21.78
N LYS A 78 2.19 -0.86 21.61
CA LYS A 78 1.12 -0.62 22.58
C LYS A 78 1.27 -1.59 23.75
N LEU A 79 1.19 -1.09 24.97
CA LEU A 79 1.19 -1.92 26.17
C LEU A 79 -0.25 -2.17 26.61
N VAL A 80 -0.62 -3.44 26.75
CA VAL A 80 -1.91 -3.88 27.25
C VAL A 80 -1.71 -4.71 28.51
N TYR A 81 -2.47 -4.42 29.56
CA TYR A 81 -2.40 -5.17 30.78
C TYR A 81 -3.19 -6.49 30.66
N ASP A 82 -2.47 -7.59 30.58
CA ASP A 82 -3.01 -8.96 30.58
C ASP A 82 -2.00 -9.91 31.24
N PRO A 83 -2.06 -10.07 32.57
CA PRO A 83 -1.10 -10.87 33.32
C PRO A 83 -1.20 -12.38 33.05
N ASN A 84 -2.29 -12.86 32.45
CA ASN A 84 -2.47 -14.26 32.11
C ASN A 84 -1.95 -14.63 30.72
N HIS A 85 -1.51 -13.64 29.95
CA HIS A 85 -0.99 -13.87 28.61
C HIS A 85 0.44 -14.46 28.66
N PRO A 86 0.76 -15.44 27.79
CA PRO A 86 2.10 -16.08 27.79
C PRO A 86 3.26 -15.11 27.50
N ALA A 87 2.97 -14.01 26.82
CA ALA A 87 3.95 -12.96 26.52
C ALA A 87 4.00 -11.83 27.56
N ALA A 88 3.24 -11.92 28.66
CA ALA A 88 3.22 -10.89 29.70
C ALA A 88 4.63 -10.75 30.35
N ASN A 89 5.02 -9.51 30.60
CA ASN A 89 6.23 -9.23 31.38
C ASN A 89 5.98 -9.38 32.88
N ASP A 90 7.00 -9.22 33.70
CA ASP A 90 6.93 -9.34 35.19
C ASP A 90 5.91 -8.38 35.82
N LYS A 91 5.51 -7.33 35.13
CA LYS A 91 4.50 -6.35 35.54
C LYS A 91 3.09 -6.64 35.00
N GLY A 92 2.92 -7.75 34.24
CA GLY A 92 1.64 -8.16 33.67
C GLY A 92 1.24 -7.40 32.40
N PHE A 93 2.17 -6.72 31.71
CA PHE A 93 1.92 -6.04 30.46
C PHE A 93 2.39 -6.86 29.26
N VAL A 94 1.60 -6.84 28.20
CA VAL A 94 1.91 -7.45 26.90
C VAL A 94 2.16 -6.36 25.88
N GLU A 95 3.23 -6.49 25.11
CA GLU A 95 3.48 -5.64 23.95
C GLU A 95 2.63 -6.08 22.76
N MET A 96 1.81 -5.16 22.25
CA MET A 96 0.95 -5.36 21.09
C MET A 96 1.56 -4.63 19.88
N PRO A 97 1.24 -5.05 18.64
CA PRO A 97 1.69 -4.36 17.44
C PRO A 97 1.38 -2.86 17.47
N ASN A 98 2.29 -2.08 16.88
CA ASN A 98 2.13 -0.63 16.71
C ASN A 98 1.20 -0.28 15.53
N VAL A 99 0.20 -1.11 15.28
CA VAL A 99 -0.80 -0.95 14.23
C VAL A 99 -2.06 -0.32 14.81
N ASN A 100 -2.57 0.71 14.15
CA ASN A 100 -3.87 1.27 14.43
C ASN A 100 -4.86 0.85 13.33
N ALA A 101 -5.73 -0.09 13.61
CA ALA A 101 -6.66 -0.64 12.62
C ALA A 101 -7.52 0.42 11.94
N LEU A 102 -7.92 1.48 12.65
CA LEU A 102 -8.72 2.56 12.05
C LEU A 102 -7.91 3.35 11.02
N VAL A 103 -6.66 3.68 11.33
CA VAL A 103 -5.76 4.38 10.41
C VAL A 103 -5.48 3.52 9.18
N GLU A 104 -5.21 2.23 9.37
CA GLU A 104 -5.01 1.29 8.27
C GLU A 104 -6.26 1.14 7.39
N MET A 105 -7.46 1.14 7.97
CA MET A 105 -8.71 1.13 7.19
C MET A 105 -8.89 2.39 6.36
N MET A 106 -8.49 3.55 6.87
CA MET A 106 -8.51 4.81 6.11
C MET A 106 -7.49 4.77 4.96
N ASP A 107 -6.28 4.28 5.23
CA ASP A 107 -5.25 4.08 4.21
C ASP A 107 -5.69 3.10 3.13
N MET A 108 -6.37 2.02 3.53
CA MET A 108 -6.95 1.05 2.59
C MET A 108 -7.97 1.70 1.66
N ARG A 109 -8.90 2.49 2.19
CA ARG A 109 -9.91 3.20 1.38
C ARG A 109 -9.27 4.20 0.41
N GLU A 110 -8.26 4.92 0.86
CA GLU A 110 -7.53 5.86 0.01
C GLU A 110 -6.80 5.13 -1.12
N ALA A 111 -6.11 4.03 -0.81
CA ALA A 111 -5.43 3.22 -1.81
C ALA A 111 -6.40 2.58 -2.82
N GLN A 112 -7.58 2.09 -2.35
CA GLN A 112 -8.64 1.60 -3.23
C GLN A 112 -9.15 2.69 -4.18
N ARG A 113 -9.43 3.88 -3.65
CA ARG A 113 -9.90 5.01 -4.45
C ARG A 113 -8.88 5.42 -5.52
N SER A 114 -7.60 5.46 -5.16
CA SER A 114 -6.53 5.75 -6.11
C SER A 114 -6.37 4.64 -7.16
N TYR A 115 -6.52 3.39 -6.77
CA TYR A 115 -6.48 2.24 -7.68
C TYR A 115 -7.62 2.32 -8.70
N GLU A 116 -8.85 2.57 -8.25
CA GLU A 116 -10.03 2.73 -9.11
C GLU A 116 -9.91 3.92 -10.06
N ALA A 117 -9.35 5.04 -9.59
CA ALA A 117 -9.09 6.20 -10.43
C ALA A 117 -8.11 5.87 -11.58
N ASN A 118 -7.04 5.15 -11.30
CA ASN A 118 -6.09 4.69 -12.30
C ASN A 118 -6.73 3.69 -13.28
N LEU A 119 -7.57 2.79 -12.79
CA LEU A 119 -8.32 1.84 -13.63
C LEU A 119 -9.26 2.59 -14.61
N ASN A 120 -10.01 3.54 -14.10
CA ASN A 120 -10.92 4.38 -14.94
C ASN A 120 -10.12 5.18 -15.99
N MET A 121 -8.91 5.63 -15.67
CA MET A 121 -8.04 6.30 -16.62
C MET A 121 -7.60 5.36 -17.75
N ILE A 122 -7.22 4.12 -17.43
CA ILE A 122 -6.86 3.09 -18.42
C ILE A 122 -8.05 2.79 -19.34
N GLU A 123 -9.26 2.59 -18.79
CA GLU A 123 -10.45 2.32 -19.58
C GLU A 123 -10.82 3.48 -20.50
N SER A 124 -10.71 4.71 -20.00
CA SER A 124 -10.97 5.91 -20.79
C SER A 124 -9.97 6.07 -21.92
N SER A 125 -8.70 5.84 -21.66
CA SER A 125 -7.63 5.89 -22.66
C SER A 125 -7.83 4.82 -23.74
N LYS A 126 -8.22 3.59 -23.37
CA LYS A 126 -8.56 2.52 -24.33
C LYS A 126 -9.74 2.88 -25.20
N ARG A 127 -10.79 3.48 -24.63
CA ARG A 127 -11.95 3.94 -25.39
C ARG A 127 -11.59 5.03 -26.40
N LEU A 128 -10.75 5.99 -26.00
CA LEU A 128 -10.25 7.04 -26.90
C LEU A 128 -9.45 6.44 -28.05
N MET A 129 -8.55 5.50 -27.74
CA MET A 129 -7.76 4.81 -28.76
C MET A 129 -8.64 4.08 -29.77
N SER A 130 -9.63 3.32 -29.30
CA SER A 130 -10.58 2.61 -30.17
C SER A 130 -11.37 3.55 -31.08
N ARG A 131 -11.81 4.70 -30.57
CA ARG A 131 -12.53 5.72 -31.36
C ARG A 131 -11.62 6.35 -32.41
N THR A 132 -10.37 6.66 -32.06
CA THR A 132 -9.41 7.23 -32.99
C THR A 132 -9.12 6.26 -34.15
N ILE A 133 -8.93 4.99 -33.85
CA ILE A 133 -8.74 3.94 -34.87
C ILE A 133 -10.01 3.79 -35.74
N GLY A 134 -11.18 3.86 -35.13
CA GLY A 134 -12.47 3.77 -35.84
C GLY A 134 -12.73 4.95 -36.81
N LEU A 135 -12.15 6.13 -36.51
CA LEU A 135 -12.27 7.31 -37.40
C LEU A 135 -11.30 7.28 -38.58
N LEU A 136 -10.26 6.44 -38.51
CA LEU A 136 -9.27 6.26 -39.57
C LEU A 136 -9.62 5.14 -40.56
N ARG A 137 -10.76 4.48 -40.34
CA ARG A 137 -11.31 3.41 -41.18
C ARG A 137 -12.46 3.91 -42.03
#